data_8457d7d76dd5753c4992f65b4c6cbc38
#
_entry.id   8457d7d76dd5753c4992f65b4c6cbc38
#
_cell.length_a   1.000
_cell.length_b   1.000
_cell.length_c   1.000
_cell.angle_alpha   90.00
_cell.angle_beta   90.00
_cell.angle_gamma   90.00
#
_symmetry.space_group_name_H-M   'P 1'
#
loop_
_entity.id
_entity.type
_entity.pdbx_description
1 polymer ?
#
loop_
_entity_poly.entity_id
_entity_poly.type
_entity_poly.pdbx_seq_one_letter_code
_entity_poly.pdbx_strand_id
1 'polypeptide(L)'
;LIAVTVLTSMGENELSELGVERSAAEQVSHLARLAQDSGMDGVVCSAQEAEKLRAERGDGFLLVTPGIRPRDSASDDQQRIATPEDAVRMGSNYLVIGRPISRAAEPLAALRDINRALGV
;
A
#
# COMPACT_ATOMS: atom_id res chain seq x y z
N LEU A 1 -12.06 9.46 -7.00
CA LEU A 1 -10.93 10.27 -6.56
C LEU A 1 -10.34 9.72 -5.27
N ILE A 2 -9.03 9.53 -5.21
CA ILE A 2 -8.35 9.00 -4.02
C ILE A 2 -7.24 9.97 -3.56
N ALA A 3 -6.94 9.96 -2.26
CA ALA A 3 -5.86 10.74 -1.67
C ALA A 3 -4.65 9.85 -1.38
N VAL A 4 -3.47 10.45 -1.32
CA VAL A 4 -2.26 9.77 -0.82
C VAL A 4 -2.13 10.07 0.68
N THR A 5 -1.89 9.04 1.48
CA THR A 5 -1.64 9.20 2.92
C THR A 5 -0.15 9.39 3.20
N VAL A 6 0.57 8.32 3.49
CA VAL A 6 2.02 8.34 3.72
C VAL A 6 2.67 7.39 2.71
N LEU A 7 3.71 7.86 2.02
CA LEU A 7 4.43 7.05 1.04
C LEU A 7 5.09 5.84 1.71
N THR A 8 5.10 4.70 1.01
CA THR A 8 5.71 3.46 1.53
C THR A 8 7.24 3.51 1.63
N SER A 9 7.87 4.52 1.03
CA SER A 9 9.29 4.84 1.20
C SER A 9 9.57 5.66 2.48
N MET A 10 8.52 6.17 3.15
CA MET A 10 8.67 6.94 4.39
C MET A 10 8.44 6.05 5.61
N GLY A 11 9.33 6.18 6.58
CA GLY A 11 9.21 5.55 7.90
C GLY A 11 9.02 6.59 9.01
N GLU A 12 9.14 6.14 10.26
CA GLU A 12 8.94 6.98 11.44
C GLU A 12 9.95 8.15 11.49
N ASN A 13 11.20 7.92 11.05
CA ASN A 13 12.25 8.95 11.08
C ASN A 13 11.92 10.11 10.14
N GLU A 14 11.50 9.81 8.92
CA GLU A 14 11.13 10.83 7.93
C GLU A 14 9.91 11.62 8.38
N LEU A 15 8.93 10.97 9.00
CA LEU A 15 7.76 11.66 9.59
C LEU A 15 8.19 12.60 10.72
N SER A 16 9.09 12.17 11.59
CA SER A 16 9.63 13.00 12.68
C SER A 16 10.36 14.22 12.16
N GLU A 17 11.18 14.08 11.10
CA GLU A 17 11.86 15.20 10.45
C GLU A 17 10.87 16.24 9.88
N LEU A 18 9.69 15.81 9.45
CA LEU A 18 8.62 16.69 8.98
C LEU A 18 7.77 17.30 10.11
N GLY A 19 8.12 17.03 11.37
CA GLY A 19 7.38 17.52 12.54
C GLY A 19 6.13 16.70 12.86
N VAL A 20 5.98 15.52 12.30
CA VAL A 20 4.87 14.59 12.61
C VAL A 20 5.33 13.65 13.72
N GLU A 21 4.75 13.81 14.91
CA GLU A 21 5.09 13.00 16.09
C GLU A 21 4.32 11.68 16.16
N ARG A 22 3.23 11.56 15.39
CA ARG A 22 2.46 10.31 15.30
C ARG A 22 3.27 9.21 14.62
N SER A 23 2.99 7.97 14.99
CA SER A 23 3.47 6.81 14.22
C SER A 23 2.94 6.85 12.77
N ALA A 24 3.59 6.13 11.85
CA ALA A 24 3.11 6.03 10.47
C ALA A 24 1.68 5.50 10.43
N ALA A 25 1.35 4.46 11.22
CA ALA A 25 0.02 3.89 11.29
C ALA A 25 -1.04 4.89 11.78
N GLU A 26 -0.74 5.67 12.81
CA GLU A 26 -1.64 6.71 13.34
C GLU A 26 -1.82 7.86 12.34
N GLN A 27 -0.75 8.28 11.69
CA GLN A 27 -0.80 9.34 10.68
C GLN A 27 -1.63 8.91 9.47
N VAL A 28 -1.45 7.68 8.98
CA VAL A 28 -2.23 7.12 7.89
C VAL A 28 -3.72 7.05 8.26
N SER A 29 -4.05 6.56 9.46
CA SER A 29 -5.43 6.50 9.94
C SER A 29 -6.08 7.89 10.00
N HIS A 30 -5.35 8.89 10.48
CA HIS A 30 -5.81 10.28 10.54
C HIS A 30 -6.07 10.86 9.14
N LEU A 31 -5.14 10.69 8.21
CA LEU A 31 -5.29 11.18 6.83
C LEU A 31 -6.39 10.44 6.06
N ALA A 32 -6.54 9.14 6.27
CA ALA A 32 -7.61 8.36 5.66
C ALA A 32 -9.00 8.83 6.12
N ARG A 33 -9.15 9.16 7.40
CA ARG A 33 -10.38 9.74 7.94
C ARG A 33 -10.67 11.09 7.30
N LEU A 34 -9.69 11.97 7.20
CA LEU A 34 -9.84 13.29 6.55
C LEU A 34 -10.25 13.13 5.07
N ALA A 35 -9.65 12.19 4.36
CA ALA A 35 -10.01 11.92 2.96
C ALA A 35 -11.46 11.45 2.84
N GLN A 36 -11.89 10.51 3.68
CA GLN A 36 -13.26 10.01 3.68
C GLN A 36 -14.27 11.10 4.04
N ASP A 37 -14.00 11.88 5.08
CA ASP A 37 -14.85 12.98 5.52
C ASP A 37 -14.95 14.08 4.45
N SER A 38 -13.94 14.20 3.59
CA SER A 38 -13.93 15.13 2.45
C SER A 38 -14.59 14.57 1.19
N GLY A 39 -15.20 13.39 1.26
CA GLY A 39 -15.92 12.78 0.15
C GLY A 39 -15.05 12.06 -0.87
N MET A 40 -13.81 11.70 -0.54
CA MET A 40 -12.96 10.90 -1.42
C MET A 40 -13.34 9.42 -1.37
N ASP A 41 -13.11 8.70 -2.47
CA ASP A 41 -13.52 7.30 -2.63
C ASP A 41 -12.55 6.32 -1.95
N GLY A 42 -11.34 6.77 -1.64
CA GLY A 42 -10.32 5.91 -1.04
C GLY A 42 -8.98 6.60 -0.85
N VAL A 43 -7.98 5.81 -0.49
CA VAL A 43 -6.62 6.29 -0.27
C VAL A 43 -5.56 5.34 -0.83
N VAL A 44 -4.39 5.92 -1.09
CA VAL A 44 -3.14 5.18 -1.25
C VAL A 44 -2.52 5.03 0.14
N CYS A 45 -2.21 3.80 0.54
CA CYS A 45 -1.62 3.46 1.83
C CYS A 45 -0.74 2.22 1.70
N SER A 46 0.10 1.94 2.69
CA SER A 46 0.81 0.66 2.74
C SER A 46 -0.17 -0.49 3.01
N ALA A 47 0.11 -1.67 2.46
CA ALA A 47 -0.64 -2.87 2.79
C ALA A 47 -0.61 -3.19 4.30
N GLN A 48 0.44 -2.78 5.01
CA GLN A 48 0.55 -2.95 6.46
C GLN A 48 -0.52 -2.19 7.25
N GLU A 49 -1.08 -1.11 6.70
CA GLU A 49 -2.19 -0.36 7.31
C GLU A 49 -3.57 -0.80 6.80
N ALA A 50 -3.62 -1.66 5.77
CA ALA A 50 -4.88 -1.98 5.09
C ALA A 50 -5.92 -2.63 6.01
N GLU A 51 -5.52 -3.59 6.85
CA GLU A 51 -6.43 -4.28 7.77
C GLU A 51 -7.07 -3.30 8.76
N LYS A 52 -6.27 -2.42 9.36
CA LYS A 52 -6.75 -1.39 10.28
C LYS A 52 -7.68 -0.40 9.58
N LEU A 53 -7.28 0.10 8.41
CA LEU A 53 -8.11 1.04 7.63
C LEU A 53 -9.42 0.40 7.17
N ARG A 54 -9.40 -0.88 6.79
CA ARG A 54 -10.61 -1.61 6.43
C ARG A 54 -11.58 -1.69 7.60
N ALA A 55 -11.09 -2.00 8.79
CA ALA A 55 -11.90 -2.02 10.00
C ALA A 55 -12.46 -0.63 10.37
N GLU A 56 -11.66 0.41 10.22
CA GLU A 56 -12.06 1.79 10.57
C GLU A 56 -12.95 2.47 9.54
N ARG A 57 -12.73 2.22 8.24
CA ARG A 57 -13.36 2.98 7.13
C ARG A 57 -14.48 2.21 6.43
N GLY A 58 -14.56 0.89 6.62
CA GLY A 58 -15.57 0.04 6.02
C GLY A 58 -15.18 -0.51 4.64
N ASP A 59 -16.02 -1.39 4.09
CA ASP A 59 -15.73 -2.14 2.86
C ASP A 59 -15.83 -1.30 1.58
N GLY A 60 -16.59 -0.22 1.61
CA GLY A 60 -16.75 0.66 0.45
C GLY A 60 -15.60 1.64 0.21
N PHE A 61 -14.67 1.77 1.15
CA PHE A 61 -13.54 2.69 1.02
C PHE A 61 -12.38 1.99 0.30
N LEU A 62 -11.90 2.56 -0.80
CA LEU A 62 -10.89 1.94 -1.64
C LEU A 62 -9.49 2.07 -1.04
N LEU A 63 -8.77 0.96 -0.99
CA LEU A 63 -7.38 0.90 -0.55
C LEU A 63 -6.50 0.50 -1.74
N VAL A 64 -5.64 1.44 -2.16
CA VAL A 64 -4.66 1.26 -3.24
C VAL A 64 -3.27 1.18 -2.61
N THR A 65 -2.58 0.06 -2.77
CA THR A 65 -1.37 -0.23 -2.01
C THR A 65 -0.15 -0.41 -2.89
N PRO A 66 0.79 0.55 -2.88
CA PRO A 66 2.13 0.37 -3.42
C PRO A 66 3.04 -0.36 -2.41
N GLY A 67 4.32 -0.49 -2.75
CA GLY A 67 5.27 -1.20 -1.89
C GLY A 67 5.06 -2.71 -1.94
N ILE A 68 4.45 -3.22 -2.98
CA ILE A 68 4.18 -4.64 -3.15
C ILE A 68 5.42 -5.30 -3.75
N ARG A 69 5.90 -6.34 -3.07
CA ARG A 69 7.11 -7.06 -3.43
C ARG A 69 6.85 -8.57 -3.39
N PRO A 70 6.83 -9.27 -4.55
CA PRO A 70 6.88 -10.74 -4.56
C PRO A 70 8.06 -11.24 -3.72
N ARG A 71 7.96 -12.44 -3.16
CA ARG A 71 8.90 -12.96 -2.14
C ARG A 71 10.37 -12.89 -2.55
N ASP A 72 10.67 -13.09 -3.83
CA ASP A 72 12.04 -13.12 -4.36
C ASP A 72 12.49 -11.78 -4.94
N SER A 73 11.74 -10.69 -4.67
CA SER A 73 12.04 -9.36 -5.18
C SER A 73 12.80 -8.51 -4.17
N ALA A 74 13.60 -7.55 -4.67
CA ALA A 74 14.27 -6.56 -3.85
C ALA A 74 13.28 -5.56 -3.23
N SER A 75 13.58 -5.09 -2.01
CA SER A 75 12.79 -4.05 -1.34
C SER A 75 13.00 -2.67 -1.96
N ASP A 76 14.16 -2.42 -2.56
CA ASP A 76 14.58 -1.13 -3.09
C ASP A 76 14.51 -0.02 -2.00
N ASP A 77 13.88 1.13 -2.30
CA ASP A 77 13.66 2.24 -1.35
C ASP A 77 12.39 2.07 -0.50
N GLN A 78 11.62 1.00 -0.71
CA GLN A 78 10.38 0.76 0.03
C GLN A 78 10.68 0.20 1.42
N GLN A 79 10.17 0.86 2.47
CA GLN A 79 10.37 0.45 3.86
C GLN A 79 9.21 -0.38 4.40
N ARG A 80 7.97 -0.09 3.96
CA ARG A 80 6.75 -0.74 4.42
C ARG A 80 6.18 -1.60 3.28
N ILE A 81 6.70 -2.82 3.15
CA ILE A 81 6.43 -3.75 2.04
C ILE A 81 5.53 -4.91 2.46
N ALA A 82 4.84 -5.50 1.49
CA ALA A 82 4.07 -6.74 1.63
C ALA A 82 4.11 -7.54 0.32
N THR A 83 3.85 -8.84 0.41
CA THR A 83 3.66 -9.65 -0.80
C THR A 83 2.29 -9.36 -1.43
N PRO A 84 2.08 -9.66 -2.72
CA PRO A 84 0.77 -9.48 -3.35
C PRO A 84 -0.35 -10.20 -2.61
N GLU A 85 -0.12 -11.45 -2.22
CA GLU A 85 -1.10 -12.28 -1.52
C GLU A 85 -1.44 -11.73 -0.14
N ASP A 86 -0.43 -11.28 0.60
CA ASP A 86 -0.64 -10.68 1.92
C ASP A 86 -1.42 -9.36 1.81
N ALA A 87 -1.10 -8.53 0.83
CA ALA A 87 -1.80 -7.27 0.62
C ALA A 87 -3.30 -7.48 0.34
N VAL A 88 -3.65 -8.43 -0.51
CA VAL A 88 -5.06 -8.78 -0.79
C VAL A 88 -5.74 -9.32 0.47
N ARG A 89 -5.08 -10.23 1.21
CA ARG A 89 -5.62 -10.79 2.45
C ARG A 89 -5.86 -9.71 3.51
N MET A 90 -5.01 -8.68 3.57
CA MET A 90 -5.15 -7.54 4.47
C MET A 90 -6.22 -6.54 4.06
N GLY A 91 -6.83 -6.71 2.89
CA GLY A 91 -7.97 -5.90 2.45
C GLY A 91 -7.67 -4.86 1.38
N SER A 92 -6.51 -4.92 0.71
CA SER A 92 -6.21 -4.06 -0.44
C SER A 92 -7.13 -4.37 -1.61
N ASN A 93 -7.66 -3.32 -2.25
CA ASN A 93 -8.48 -3.43 -3.44
C ASN A 93 -7.63 -3.46 -4.72
N TYR A 94 -6.59 -2.63 -4.76
CA TYR A 94 -5.70 -2.51 -5.92
C TYR A 94 -4.25 -2.51 -5.48
N LEU A 95 -3.43 -3.30 -6.16
CA LEU A 95 -2.00 -3.40 -5.91
C LEU A 95 -1.22 -2.60 -6.95
N VAL A 96 -0.31 -1.76 -6.50
CA VAL A 96 0.63 -1.04 -7.39
C VAL A 96 1.97 -1.75 -7.35
N ILE A 97 2.32 -2.42 -8.44
CA ILE A 97 3.55 -3.21 -8.56
C ILE A 97 4.34 -2.68 -9.76
N GLY A 98 5.47 -2.05 -9.50
CA GLY A 98 6.31 -1.43 -10.52
C GLY A 98 7.57 -2.25 -10.82
N ARG A 99 8.66 -1.92 -10.14
CA ARG A 99 10.00 -2.48 -10.38
C ARG A 99 10.09 -4.01 -10.40
N PRO A 100 9.36 -4.76 -9.55
CA PRO A 100 9.35 -6.22 -9.62
C PRO A 100 8.89 -6.77 -10.98
N ILE A 101 8.10 -6.00 -11.72
CA ILE A 101 7.68 -6.34 -13.09
C ILE A 101 8.61 -5.68 -14.11
N SER A 102 8.78 -4.36 -14.04
CA SER A 102 9.48 -3.58 -15.07
C SER A 102 10.98 -3.88 -15.15
N ARG A 103 11.60 -4.34 -14.06
CA ARG A 103 13.02 -4.73 -14.01
C ARG A 103 13.26 -6.24 -14.09
N ALA A 104 12.21 -7.03 -14.23
CA ALA A 104 12.35 -8.47 -14.43
C ALA A 104 12.98 -8.77 -15.81
N ALA A 105 13.72 -9.86 -15.91
CA ALA A 105 14.27 -10.31 -17.18
C ALA A 105 13.16 -10.55 -18.23
N GLU A 106 12.02 -11.07 -17.78
CA GLU A 106 10.82 -11.31 -18.58
C GLU A 106 9.61 -10.66 -17.92
N PRO A 107 9.35 -9.34 -18.13
CA PRO A 107 8.30 -8.60 -17.41
C PRO A 107 6.90 -9.20 -17.56
N LEU A 108 6.56 -9.70 -18.74
CA LEU A 108 5.25 -10.33 -18.97
C LEU A 108 5.09 -11.63 -18.19
N ALA A 109 6.15 -12.43 -18.08
CA ALA A 109 6.15 -13.64 -17.27
C ALA A 109 5.97 -13.31 -15.79
N ALA A 110 6.72 -12.32 -15.29
CA ALA A 110 6.60 -11.84 -13.91
C ALA A 110 5.17 -11.37 -13.58
N LEU A 111 4.54 -10.61 -14.46
CA LEU A 111 3.15 -10.19 -14.29
C LEU A 111 2.18 -11.38 -14.25
N ARG A 112 2.35 -12.34 -15.15
CA ARG A 112 1.51 -13.55 -15.21
C ARG A 112 1.64 -14.41 -13.95
N ASP A 113 2.86 -14.52 -13.41
CA ASP A 113 3.10 -15.28 -12.18
C ASP A 113 2.44 -14.61 -10.96
N ILE A 114 2.51 -13.29 -10.86
CA ILE A 114 1.79 -12.52 -9.84
C ILE A 114 0.28 -12.75 -9.96
N ASN A 115 -0.28 -12.61 -11.15
CA ASN A 115 -1.71 -12.82 -11.39
C ASN A 115 -2.14 -14.25 -11.03
N ARG A 116 -1.32 -15.25 -11.39
CA ARG A 116 -1.59 -16.64 -11.03
C ARG A 116 -1.59 -16.86 -9.52
N ALA A 117 -0.64 -16.26 -8.81
CA ALA A 117 -0.58 -16.33 -7.34
C ALA A 117 -1.81 -15.69 -6.68
N LEU A 118 -2.39 -14.67 -7.30
CA LEU A 118 -3.61 -13.98 -6.83
C LEU A 118 -4.91 -14.67 -7.29
N GLY A 119 -4.83 -15.68 -8.14
CA GLY A 119 -6.01 -16.36 -8.68
C GLY A 119 -6.75 -15.57 -9.76
N VAL A 120 -6.05 -14.68 -10.42
CA VAL A 120 -6.62 -13.85 -11.50
C VAL A 120 -5.92 -14.08 -12.83
#